data_c9b5a892059f15ae4ab3ca06163cddc9
#
_entry.id   c9b5a892059f15ae4ab3ca06163cddc9
#
_cell.length_a   1.000
_cell.length_b   1.000
_cell.length_c   1.000
_cell.angle_alpha   90.00
_cell.angle_beta   90.00
_cell.angle_gamma   90.00
#
_symmetry.space_group_name_H-M   'P 1'
#
loop_
_entity.id
_entity.type
_entity.pdbx_description
1 polymer ?
#
loop_
_entity_poly.entity_id
_entity_poly.type
_entity_poly.pdbx_seq_one_letter_code
_entity_poly.pdbx_strand_id
1 'polypeptide(L)'
;TLPMAAPQRYNGLLVMNTSLATGDAPLSPGFLAWREMCAKNPEFDVGRLFARGNPQMSAAECAACNAPFPDRGHRAALRAFPPMVPDGLDADGAAVSRAARDFWRDEWAGQSLMAIGAQDPVLGEPVMRALRKLIRNCPEPMVLPQAGHFVQEHGEAIATAALAHFAIR
;
A
#
# COMPACT_ATOMS: atom_id res chain seq x y z
N THR A 1 -0.82 -9.92 8.00
CA THR A 1 -0.64 -11.27 8.61
C THR A 1 0.11 -11.24 9.94
N LEU A 2 1.14 -10.37 10.12
CA LEU A 2 1.91 -10.32 11.37
C LEU A 2 1.05 -10.03 12.61
N PRO A 3 0.15 -9.02 12.61
CA PRO A 3 -0.75 -8.80 13.75
C PRO A 3 -1.73 -9.95 13.98
N MET A 4 -2.15 -10.67 12.93
CA MET A 4 -2.98 -11.87 13.07
C MET A 4 -2.24 -12.99 13.82
N ALA A 5 -0.94 -13.16 13.55
CA ALA A 5 -0.13 -14.19 14.22
C ALA A 5 0.24 -13.86 15.68
N ALA A 6 0.32 -12.57 16.02
CA ALA A 6 0.73 -12.11 17.35
C ALA A 6 0.06 -10.77 17.72
N PRO A 7 -1.28 -10.73 17.86
CA PRO A 7 -2.05 -9.48 18.01
C PRO A 7 -1.62 -8.67 19.24
N GLN A 8 -1.21 -9.32 20.31
CA GLN A 8 -0.75 -8.69 21.56
C GLN A 8 0.53 -7.86 21.41
N ARG A 9 1.23 -7.96 20.29
CA ARG A 9 2.45 -7.20 19.99
C ARG A 9 2.18 -5.88 19.27
N TYR A 10 0.93 -5.62 18.88
CA TYR A 10 0.56 -4.48 18.05
C TYR A 10 -0.54 -3.66 18.72
N ASN A 11 -0.22 -2.44 19.09
CA ASN A 11 -1.16 -1.51 19.74
C ASN A 11 -1.95 -0.68 18.74
N GLY A 12 -1.43 -0.51 17.53
CA GLY A 12 -2.04 0.32 16.51
C GLY A 12 -1.71 -0.12 15.09
N LEU A 13 -2.56 0.29 14.17
CA LEU A 13 -2.45 0.06 12.73
C LEU A 13 -2.54 1.38 11.98
N LEU A 14 -1.46 1.77 11.30
CA LEU A 14 -1.50 2.86 10.31
C LEU A 14 -1.58 2.27 8.90
N VAL A 15 -2.63 2.65 8.16
CA VAL A 15 -2.89 2.17 6.80
C VAL A 15 -2.76 3.32 5.81
N MET A 16 -1.96 3.14 4.78
CA MET A 16 -1.71 4.14 3.75
C MET A 16 -1.78 3.50 2.37
N ASN A 17 -2.48 4.11 1.44
CA ASN A 17 -2.70 3.71 0.04
C ASN A 17 -2.32 2.27 -0.31
N THR A 18 -3.13 1.34 0.15
CA THR A 18 -2.92 -0.10 0.00
C THR A 18 -4.24 -0.83 -0.24
N SER A 19 -4.15 -2.12 -0.51
CA SER A 19 -5.30 -3.01 -0.57
C SER A 19 -4.95 -4.38 -0.01
N LEU A 20 -5.96 -5.22 0.18
CA LEU A 20 -5.80 -6.62 0.55
C LEU A 20 -6.39 -7.48 -0.57
N ALA A 21 -5.52 -8.06 -1.39
CA ALA A 21 -5.93 -8.97 -2.44
C ALA A 21 -6.22 -10.36 -1.83
N THR A 22 -7.43 -10.83 -1.96
CA THR A 22 -7.94 -12.06 -1.32
C THR A 22 -8.22 -13.18 -2.31
N GLY A 23 -8.11 -12.89 -3.62
CA GLY A 23 -8.34 -13.84 -4.70
C GLY A 23 -9.83 -14.13 -4.98
N ASP A 24 -10.75 -13.63 -4.15
CA ASP A 24 -12.20 -13.78 -4.31
C ASP A 24 -12.87 -12.54 -4.93
N ALA A 25 -12.08 -11.52 -5.25
CA ALA A 25 -12.50 -10.33 -5.96
C ALA A 25 -11.51 -10.02 -7.10
N PRO A 26 -11.98 -9.46 -8.22
CA PRO A 26 -11.09 -9.10 -9.33
C PRO A 26 -10.12 -7.99 -8.91
N LEU A 27 -8.89 -8.08 -9.41
CA LEU A 27 -7.92 -7.01 -9.27
C LEU A 27 -8.35 -5.79 -10.10
N SER A 28 -8.04 -4.59 -9.63
CA SER A 28 -8.40 -3.37 -10.33
C SER A 28 -7.72 -3.28 -11.71
N PRO A 29 -8.37 -2.67 -12.72
CA PRO A 29 -7.74 -2.45 -14.03
C PRO A 29 -6.41 -1.68 -13.92
N GLY A 30 -6.30 -0.73 -13.01
CA GLY A 30 -5.07 0.02 -12.77
C GLY A 30 -3.93 -0.88 -12.26
N PHE A 31 -4.22 -1.81 -11.35
CA PHE A 31 -3.22 -2.78 -10.89
C PHE A 31 -2.82 -3.77 -12.00
N LEU A 32 -3.78 -4.25 -12.80
CA LEU A 32 -3.49 -5.15 -13.92
C LEU A 32 -2.59 -4.47 -14.96
N ALA A 33 -2.86 -3.20 -15.29
CA ALA A 33 -2.02 -2.41 -16.17
C ALA A 33 -0.61 -2.20 -15.59
N TRP A 34 -0.50 -1.95 -14.29
CA TRP A 34 0.78 -1.89 -13.59
C TRP A 34 1.55 -3.21 -13.68
N ARG A 35 0.91 -4.34 -13.37
CA ARG A 35 1.51 -5.68 -13.44
C ARG A 35 2.03 -5.99 -14.86
N GLU A 36 1.24 -5.67 -15.88
CA GLU A 36 1.62 -5.83 -17.28
C GLU A 36 2.81 -4.93 -17.65
N MET A 37 2.81 -3.67 -17.20
CA MET A 37 3.91 -2.73 -17.43
C MET A 37 5.22 -3.26 -16.82
N CYS A 38 5.19 -3.76 -15.59
CA CYS A 38 6.36 -4.36 -14.94
C CYS A 38 6.89 -5.58 -15.70
N ALA A 39 6.00 -6.42 -16.23
CA ALA A 39 6.38 -7.61 -16.99
C ALA A 39 7.03 -7.25 -18.34
N LYS A 40 6.45 -6.27 -19.06
CA LYS A 40 6.92 -5.86 -20.39
C LYS A 40 8.17 -4.97 -20.36
N ASN A 41 8.39 -4.25 -19.25
CA ASN A 41 9.48 -3.28 -19.13
C ASN A 41 10.36 -3.61 -17.92
N PRO A 42 11.16 -4.69 -17.96
CA PRO A 42 11.94 -5.15 -16.80
C PRO A 42 13.00 -4.15 -16.33
N GLU A 43 13.29 -3.13 -17.11
CA GLU A 43 14.31 -2.10 -16.85
C GLU A 43 13.74 -0.69 -16.75
N PHE A 44 12.44 -0.58 -16.40
CA PHE A 44 11.84 0.75 -16.26
C PHE A 44 12.57 1.62 -15.22
N ASP A 45 12.56 2.93 -15.48
CA ASP A 45 13.17 3.94 -14.61
C ASP A 45 12.30 4.14 -13.36
N VAL A 46 12.81 3.73 -12.19
CA VAL A 46 12.12 3.81 -10.91
C VAL A 46 11.90 5.27 -10.50
N GLY A 47 12.89 6.13 -10.68
CA GLY A 47 12.78 7.56 -10.37
C GLY A 47 11.69 8.25 -11.18
N ARG A 48 11.58 7.95 -12.48
CA ARG A 48 10.49 8.45 -13.32
C ARG A 48 9.11 7.93 -12.90
N LEU A 49 9.05 6.70 -12.42
CA LEU A 49 7.80 6.15 -11.89
C LEU A 49 7.35 6.92 -10.65
N PHE A 50 8.26 7.15 -9.70
CA PHE A 50 7.96 7.92 -8.50
C PHE A 50 7.56 9.36 -8.82
N ALA A 51 8.26 10.02 -9.76
CA ALA A 51 7.94 11.37 -10.18
C ALA A 51 6.54 11.54 -10.80
N ARG A 52 5.96 10.47 -11.38
CA ARG A 52 4.57 10.54 -11.89
C ARG A 52 3.54 10.75 -10.78
N GLY A 53 3.78 10.15 -9.61
CA GLY A 53 2.91 10.32 -8.43
C GLY A 53 3.34 11.48 -7.52
N ASN A 54 4.53 12.04 -7.75
CA ASN A 54 5.13 13.10 -6.93
C ASN A 54 5.82 14.13 -7.84
N PRO A 55 5.06 15.02 -8.50
CA PRO A 55 5.60 15.98 -9.48
C PRO A 55 6.64 16.96 -8.91
N GLN A 56 6.68 17.11 -7.58
CA GLN A 56 7.63 17.96 -6.86
C GLN A 56 9.03 17.32 -6.72
N MET A 57 9.20 16.05 -7.05
CA MET A 57 10.51 15.39 -6.94
C MET A 57 11.54 16.01 -7.86
N SER A 58 12.70 16.33 -7.29
CA SER A 58 13.87 16.80 -8.01
C SER A 58 14.55 15.69 -8.82
N ALA A 59 15.39 16.07 -9.79
CA ALA A 59 16.21 15.13 -10.53
C ALA A 59 17.17 14.31 -9.62
N ALA A 60 17.66 14.92 -8.54
CA ALA A 60 18.53 14.25 -7.57
C ALA A 60 17.77 13.17 -6.78
N GLU A 61 16.55 13.42 -6.35
CA GLU A 61 15.68 12.44 -5.68
C GLU A 61 15.31 11.29 -6.63
N CYS A 62 14.98 11.59 -7.89
CA CYS A 62 14.75 10.56 -8.90
C CYS A 62 16.00 9.67 -9.12
N ALA A 63 17.18 10.26 -9.16
CA ALA A 63 18.44 9.52 -9.28
C ALA A 63 18.69 8.66 -8.04
N ALA A 64 18.41 9.16 -6.83
CA ALA A 64 18.51 8.41 -5.60
C ALA A 64 17.57 7.20 -5.58
N CYS A 65 16.33 7.35 -6.09
CA CYS A 65 15.38 6.23 -6.23
C CYS A 65 15.86 5.15 -7.21
N ASN A 66 16.67 5.51 -8.21
CA ASN A 66 17.26 4.57 -9.17
C ASN A 66 18.53 3.87 -8.61
N ALA A 67 19.22 4.47 -7.66
CA ALA A 67 20.50 3.98 -7.16
C ALA A 67 20.49 2.51 -6.69
N PRO A 68 19.42 2.00 -6.00
CA PRO A 68 19.35 0.59 -5.61
C PRO A 68 19.15 -0.39 -6.78
N PHE A 69 18.91 0.10 -7.99
CA PHE A 69 18.52 -0.69 -9.17
C PHE A 69 19.48 -0.52 -10.35
N PRO A 70 20.82 -0.71 -10.17
CA PRO A 70 21.80 -0.42 -11.21
C PRO A 70 21.70 -1.36 -12.42
N ASP A 71 21.20 -2.56 -12.24
CA ASP A 71 21.10 -3.59 -13.27
C ASP A 71 19.85 -4.47 -13.13
N ARG A 72 19.70 -5.40 -14.07
CA ARG A 72 18.55 -6.32 -14.13
C ARG A 72 18.44 -7.23 -12.89
N GLY A 73 19.56 -7.64 -12.30
CA GLY A 73 19.59 -8.49 -11.09
C GLY A 73 18.98 -7.76 -9.90
N HIS A 74 19.43 -6.54 -9.65
CA HIS A 74 18.92 -5.69 -8.57
C HIS A 74 17.44 -5.29 -8.75
N ARG A 75 16.91 -5.41 -9.98
CA ARG A 75 15.50 -5.16 -10.30
C ARG A 75 14.61 -6.42 -10.20
N ALA A 76 15.12 -7.53 -9.70
CA ALA A 76 14.37 -8.80 -9.66
C ALA A 76 13.05 -8.68 -8.89
N ALA A 77 13.06 -8.00 -7.74
CA ALA A 77 11.86 -7.80 -6.92
C ALA A 77 10.78 -6.97 -7.64
N LEU A 78 11.17 -5.97 -8.43
CA LEU A 78 10.23 -5.14 -9.21
C LEU A 78 9.42 -5.97 -10.22
N ARG A 79 10.00 -7.07 -10.72
CA ARG A 79 9.34 -8.02 -11.63
C ARG A 79 8.56 -9.11 -10.89
N ALA A 80 9.09 -9.54 -9.74
CA ALA A 80 8.55 -10.69 -9.02
C ALA A 80 7.31 -10.35 -8.17
N PHE A 81 7.29 -9.20 -7.51
CA PHE A 81 6.22 -8.86 -6.57
C PHE A 81 4.83 -8.64 -7.21
N PRO A 82 4.69 -7.96 -8.35
CA PRO A 82 3.37 -7.76 -8.94
C PRO A 82 2.62 -9.07 -9.29
N PRO A 83 3.28 -10.12 -9.84
CA PRO A 83 2.63 -11.42 -10.05
C PRO A 83 2.26 -12.19 -8.78
N MET A 84 2.88 -11.86 -7.63
CA MET A 84 2.57 -12.51 -6.35
C MET A 84 1.27 -12.03 -5.71
N VAL A 85 0.65 -10.97 -6.24
CA VAL A 85 -0.64 -10.49 -5.74
C VAL A 85 -1.73 -11.48 -6.18
N PRO A 86 -2.47 -12.09 -5.22
CA PRO A 86 -3.47 -13.12 -5.54
C PRO A 86 -4.57 -12.60 -6.47
N ASP A 87 -4.81 -13.29 -7.57
CA ASP A 87 -5.85 -12.99 -8.58
C ASP A 87 -6.88 -14.13 -8.76
N GLY A 88 -6.80 -15.15 -7.91
CA GLY A 88 -7.72 -16.27 -7.88
C GLY A 88 -7.76 -16.91 -6.50
N LEU A 89 -8.80 -17.72 -6.25
CA LEU A 89 -9.04 -18.37 -4.95
C LEU A 89 -7.90 -19.30 -4.52
N ASP A 90 -7.28 -19.97 -5.50
CA ASP A 90 -6.21 -20.95 -5.28
C ASP A 90 -4.81 -20.35 -5.49
N ALA A 91 -4.72 -19.02 -5.76
CA ALA A 91 -3.43 -18.36 -5.90
C ALA A 91 -2.64 -18.41 -4.58
N ASP A 92 -1.32 -18.48 -4.70
CA ASP A 92 -0.43 -18.43 -3.55
C ASP A 92 -0.71 -17.18 -2.69
N GLY A 93 -0.86 -17.39 -1.38
CA GLY A 93 -1.18 -16.31 -0.46
C GLY A 93 -2.67 -15.93 -0.35
N ALA A 94 -3.55 -16.36 -1.26
CA ALA A 94 -4.96 -16.01 -1.22
C ALA A 94 -5.66 -16.46 0.07
N ALA A 95 -5.40 -17.69 0.50
CA ALA A 95 -5.98 -18.24 1.74
C ALA A 95 -5.55 -17.43 2.98
N VAL A 96 -4.28 -17.09 3.09
CA VAL A 96 -3.77 -16.30 4.23
C VAL A 96 -4.27 -14.85 4.17
N SER A 97 -4.46 -14.28 2.97
CA SER A 97 -5.08 -12.96 2.80
C SER A 97 -6.55 -12.94 3.24
N ARG A 98 -7.32 -14.00 2.93
CA ARG A 98 -8.69 -14.14 3.43
C ARG A 98 -8.75 -14.26 4.94
N ALA A 99 -7.89 -15.08 5.53
CA ALA A 99 -7.79 -15.18 6.99
C ALA A 99 -7.41 -13.83 7.63
N ALA A 100 -6.51 -13.08 7.01
CA ALA A 100 -6.16 -11.73 7.46
C ALA A 100 -7.35 -10.76 7.35
N ARG A 101 -8.12 -10.79 6.26
CA ARG A 101 -9.35 -10.01 6.13
C ARG A 101 -10.32 -10.28 7.27
N ASP A 102 -10.56 -11.57 7.55
CA ASP A 102 -11.49 -11.98 8.60
C ASP A 102 -11.00 -11.54 9.98
N PHE A 103 -9.69 -11.69 10.26
CA PHE A 103 -9.06 -11.16 11.47
C PHE A 103 -9.24 -9.64 11.62
N TRP A 104 -8.98 -8.86 10.57
CA TRP A 104 -9.14 -7.40 10.63
C TRP A 104 -10.58 -6.98 10.88
N ARG A 105 -11.55 -7.71 10.32
CA ARG A 105 -12.95 -7.41 10.44
C ARG A 105 -13.51 -7.81 11.82
N ASP A 106 -13.15 -8.97 12.31
CA ASP A 106 -13.85 -9.62 13.42
C ASP A 106 -13.06 -9.61 14.73
N GLU A 107 -11.73 -9.69 14.68
CA GLU A 107 -10.87 -9.91 15.84
C GLU A 107 -10.01 -8.71 16.23
N TRP A 108 -9.64 -7.85 15.25
CA TRP A 108 -8.78 -6.72 15.53
C TRP A 108 -9.37 -5.81 16.61
N ALA A 109 -8.63 -5.62 17.70
CA ALA A 109 -9.05 -4.82 18.86
C ALA A 109 -8.15 -3.58 19.10
N GLY A 110 -7.07 -3.43 18.33
CA GLY A 110 -6.18 -2.26 18.42
C GLY A 110 -6.79 -1.01 17.78
N GLN A 111 -6.16 0.11 18.00
CA GLN A 111 -6.51 1.36 17.33
C GLN A 111 -6.09 1.32 15.86
N SER A 112 -6.81 2.02 15.00
CA SER A 112 -6.48 2.15 13.58
C SER A 112 -6.51 3.61 13.16
N LEU A 113 -5.60 3.99 12.27
CA LEU A 113 -5.58 5.27 11.57
C LEU A 113 -5.37 4.99 10.09
N MET A 114 -6.11 5.68 9.24
CA MET A 114 -5.96 5.56 7.78
C MET A 114 -5.62 6.91 7.18
N ALA A 115 -4.59 6.96 6.34
CA ALA A 115 -4.23 8.14 5.55
C ALA A 115 -4.36 7.81 4.06
N ILE A 116 -5.02 8.68 3.30
CA ILE A 116 -5.32 8.47 1.88
C ILE A 116 -4.73 9.58 1.04
N GLY A 117 -3.85 9.25 0.11
CA GLY A 117 -3.47 10.11 -1.00
C GLY A 117 -4.58 10.11 -2.05
N ALA A 118 -5.29 11.24 -2.16
CA ALA A 118 -6.49 11.31 -3.00
C ALA A 118 -6.18 11.26 -4.51
N GLN A 119 -4.95 11.55 -4.93
CA GLN A 119 -4.53 11.53 -6.33
C GLN A 119 -3.97 10.17 -6.78
N ASP A 120 -4.00 9.13 -5.94
CA ASP A 120 -3.61 7.78 -6.35
C ASP A 120 -4.65 7.19 -7.33
N PRO A 121 -4.28 6.93 -8.59
CA PRO A 121 -5.23 6.42 -9.58
C PRO A 121 -5.55 4.93 -9.40
N VAL A 122 -4.83 4.21 -8.55
CA VAL A 122 -4.94 2.75 -8.39
C VAL A 122 -5.49 2.37 -7.03
N LEU A 123 -4.90 2.90 -5.96
CA LEU A 123 -5.22 2.58 -4.56
C LEU A 123 -5.72 3.83 -3.80
N GLY A 124 -6.32 4.77 -4.51
CA GLY A 124 -6.85 6.00 -3.94
C GLY A 124 -8.14 5.81 -3.13
N GLU A 125 -8.87 6.89 -2.98
CA GLU A 125 -9.97 6.99 -2.02
C GLU A 125 -11.03 5.88 -2.14
N PRO A 126 -11.49 5.45 -3.33
CA PRO A 126 -12.49 4.37 -3.43
C PRO A 126 -12.00 3.04 -2.86
N VAL A 127 -10.76 2.66 -3.17
CA VAL A 127 -10.16 1.40 -2.70
C VAL A 127 -9.92 1.45 -1.19
N MET A 128 -9.36 2.56 -0.70
CA MET A 128 -9.07 2.74 0.71
C MET A 128 -10.35 2.78 1.56
N ARG A 129 -11.42 3.43 1.08
CA ARG A 129 -12.73 3.43 1.77
C ARG A 129 -13.37 2.03 1.79
N ALA A 130 -13.15 1.22 0.75
CA ALA A 130 -13.57 -0.18 0.76
C ALA A 130 -12.76 -0.99 1.80
N LEU A 131 -11.43 -0.83 1.82
CA LEU A 131 -10.55 -1.46 2.80
C LEU A 131 -10.91 -1.05 4.24
N ARG A 132 -11.22 0.22 4.48
CA ARG A 132 -11.65 0.71 5.79
C ARG A 132 -12.80 -0.10 6.38
N LYS A 133 -13.79 -0.48 5.55
CA LYS A 133 -14.95 -1.27 5.98
C LYS A 133 -14.58 -2.69 6.44
N LEU A 134 -13.40 -3.16 6.05
CA LEU A 134 -12.85 -4.45 6.45
C LEU A 134 -11.97 -4.35 7.70
N ILE A 135 -11.80 -3.16 8.27
CA ILE A 135 -10.99 -2.97 9.47
C ILE A 135 -11.91 -2.51 10.60
N ARG A 136 -12.06 -3.38 11.60
CA ARG A 136 -12.94 -3.12 12.74
C ARG A 136 -12.59 -1.80 13.43
N ASN A 137 -13.61 -0.98 13.68
CA ASN A 137 -13.48 0.30 14.37
C ASN A 137 -12.48 1.30 13.73
N CYS A 138 -12.19 1.16 12.43
CA CYS A 138 -11.35 2.13 11.73
C CYS A 138 -12.10 3.47 11.57
N PRO A 139 -11.57 4.57 12.12
CA PRO A 139 -12.22 5.89 12.06
C PRO A 139 -12.24 6.45 10.62
N GLU A 140 -12.85 7.63 10.44
CA GLU A 140 -12.77 8.34 9.16
C GLU A 140 -11.31 8.64 8.81
N PRO A 141 -10.91 8.43 7.54
CA PRO A 141 -9.54 8.58 7.15
C PRO A 141 -9.10 10.05 7.07
N MET A 142 -7.83 10.28 7.33
CA MET A 142 -7.15 11.50 6.95
C MET A 142 -6.97 11.52 5.44
N VAL A 143 -7.63 12.43 4.74
CA VAL A 143 -7.49 12.58 3.28
C VAL A 143 -6.47 13.66 2.98
N LEU A 144 -5.49 13.34 2.14
CA LEU A 144 -4.43 14.22 1.67
C LEU A 144 -4.70 14.58 0.19
N PRO A 145 -5.33 15.74 -0.10
CA PRO A 145 -5.82 16.05 -1.45
C PRO A 145 -4.73 16.16 -2.51
N GLN A 146 -3.50 16.47 -2.10
CA GLN A 146 -2.35 16.66 -3.00
C GLN A 146 -1.43 15.44 -3.08
N ALA A 147 -1.68 14.40 -2.26
CA ALA A 147 -0.85 13.21 -2.23
C ALA A 147 -1.29 12.19 -3.28
N GLY A 148 -0.32 11.58 -3.94
CA GLY A 148 -0.49 10.42 -4.80
C GLY A 148 -0.34 9.11 -4.02
N HIS A 149 0.16 8.07 -4.71
CA HIS A 149 0.37 6.73 -4.12
C HIS A 149 1.40 6.74 -2.99
N PHE A 150 2.46 7.54 -3.11
CA PHE A 150 3.57 7.59 -2.17
C PHE A 150 3.29 8.61 -1.05
N VAL A 151 2.30 8.32 -0.23
CA VAL A 151 1.84 9.23 0.85
C VAL A 151 2.88 9.48 1.93
N GLN A 152 3.93 8.66 2.02
CA GLN A 152 5.07 8.89 2.90
C GLN A 152 5.81 10.20 2.60
N GLU A 153 5.67 10.76 1.41
CA GLU A 153 6.19 12.09 1.06
C GLU A 153 5.49 13.21 1.86
N HIS A 154 4.34 12.90 2.44
CA HIS A 154 3.60 13.74 3.39
C HIS A 154 3.76 13.25 4.83
N GLY A 155 4.87 12.57 5.13
CA GLY A 155 5.11 11.81 6.36
C GLY A 155 5.01 12.63 7.63
N GLU A 156 5.42 13.90 7.64
CA GLU A 156 5.35 14.78 8.82
C GLU A 156 3.90 14.94 9.32
N ALA A 157 2.98 15.26 8.41
CA ALA A 157 1.56 15.43 8.78
C ALA A 157 0.94 14.11 9.24
N ILE A 158 1.27 13.01 8.56
CA ILE A 158 0.75 11.68 8.91
C ILE A 158 1.33 11.21 10.26
N ALA A 159 2.63 11.40 10.48
CA ALA A 159 3.28 11.03 11.73
C ALA A 159 2.72 11.81 12.90
N THR A 160 2.54 13.12 12.76
CA THR A 160 1.93 13.97 13.78
C THR A 160 0.52 13.50 14.14
N ALA A 161 -0.31 13.20 13.13
CA ALA A 161 -1.64 12.67 13.36
C ALA A 161 -1.61 11.28 14.02
N ALA A 162 -0.67 10.41 13.62
CA ALA A 162 -0.52 9.07 14.19
C ALA A 162 -0.05 9.11 15.64
N LEU A 163 0.94 9.93 15.99
CA LEU A 163 1.42 10.10 17.37
C LEU A 163 0.29 10.59 18.29
N ALA A 164 -0.49 11.57 17.83
CA ALA A 164 -1.64 12.07 18.57
C ALA A 164 -2.74 11.00 18.72
N HIS A 165 -3.07 10.29 17.63
CA HIS A 165 -4.13 9.28 17.61
C HIS A 165 -3.82 8.09 18.51
N PHE A 166 -2.59 7.58 18.45
CA PHE A 166 -2.15 6.43 19.24
C PHE A 166 -1.65 6.80 20.65
N ALA A 167 -1.70 8.08 21.03
CA ALA A 167 -1.19 8.61 22.31
C ALA A 167 0.28 8.20 22.60
N ILE A 168 1.10 8.15 21.55
CA ILE A 168 2.54 7.89 21.67
C ILE A 168 3.25 9.21 22.03
N ARG A 169 4.03 9.20 23.11
CA ARG A 169 4.83 10.34 23.59
C ARG A 169 6.30 10.17 23.23
#